data_6e25ae8a2b8c08edc994040f7018bc9c
#
_entry.id   6e25ae8a2b8c08edc994040f7018bc9c
#
_cell.length_a   1.000
_cell.length_b   1.000
_cell.length_c   1.000
_cell.angle_alpha   90.00
_cell.angle_beta   90.00
_cell.angle_gamma   90.00
#
_symmetry.space_group_name_H-M   'P 1'
#
loop_
_entity.id
_entity.type
_entity.pdbx_description
1 polymer ?
#
loop_
_entity_poly.entity_id
_entity_poly.type
_entity_poly.pdbx_seq_one_letter_code
_entity_poly.pdbx_strand_id
1 'polypeptide(L)'
;YENIKTAVSLNQLNSKVEPGDPKLLREDKEALLRHYIDYRASYGFCVKKYIAEAIFYAGTSAVGLITQVDGLKNLSGIKEPAIVTCNHFSPLDSAIVRFAMRKAGFTRISIVNQDTNLAMKGFVGYMQRYADTMPVSSLKWFMQTEFPNQIKSALDENKLVLIYPEQEMWFNYRKPRPCKRGAYLYAVKFNVPVISLFVEQQVKSTHLHTFRVHVLPVIYPDRQLDERTASVRMQHTDYEQKCAAYVMAYGKKLTYDFEEGDIVGR
;
A
#
# COMPACT_ATOMS: atom_id res chain seq x y z
N TYR A 1 1.79 -18.63 8.40
CA TYR A 1 0.73 -18.81 9.40
C TYR A 1 1.29 -18.80 10.80
N GLU A 2 2.17 -19.75 11.17
CA GLU A 2 2.76 -19.79 12.51
C GLU A 2 3.50 -18.50 12.87
N ASN A 3 4.18 -17.87 11.89
CA ASN A 3 4.83 -16.59 12.10
C ASN A 3 3.82 -15.48 12.46
N ILE A 4 2.64 -15.47 11.82
CA ILE A 4 1.57 -14.50 12.13
C ILE A 4 1.05 -14.76 13.55
N LYS A 5 0.76 -16.02 13.88
CA LYS A 5 0.29 -16.42 15.22
C LYS A 5 1.30 -16.01 16.30
N THR A 6 2.57 -16.27 16.07
CA THR A 6 3.65 -15.87 16.98
C THR A 6 3.73 -14.34 17.10
N ALA A 7 3.66 -13.60 15.99
CA ALA A 7 3.72 -12.16 16.01
C ALA A 7 2.53 -11.54 16.78
N VAL A 8 1.33 -12.11 16.62
CA VAL A 8 0.14 -11.70 17.38
C VAL A 8 0.32 -11.98 18.87
N SER A 9 0.76 -13.18 19.26
CA SER A 9 0.95 -13.54 20.67
C SER A 9 2.00 -12.67 21.38
N LEU A 10 2.98 -12.16 20.62
CA LEU A 10 4.01 -11.24 21.13
C LEU A 10 3.60 -9.75 21.00
N ASN A 11 2.39 -9.46 20.56
CA ASN A 11 1.90 -8.10 20.26
C ASN A 11 2.83 -7.31 19.30
N GLN A 12 3.45 -8.02 18.34
CA GLN A 12 4.37 -7.47 17.35
C GLN A 12 3.66 -7.29 16.00
N LEU A 13 2.57 -6.54 15.98
CA LEU A 13 1.62 -6.44 14.87
C LEU A 13 2.18 -5.81 13.58
N ASN A 14 3.37 -5.25 13.59
CA ASN A 14 4.05 -4.73 12.40
C ASN A 14 5.35 -5.48 12.08
N SER A 15 5.58 -6.65 12.69
CA SER A 15 6.78 -7.44 12.41
C SER A 15 6.68 -8.12 11.05
N LYS A 16 7.84 -8.40 10.47
CA LYS A 16 7.95 -9.18 9.23
C LYS A 16 7.66 -10.65 9.53
N VAL A 17 6.66 -11.19 8.85
CA VAL A 17 6.22 -12.58 9.02
C VAL A 17 6.41 -13.41 7.75
N GLU A 18 6.43 -12.76 6.58
CA GLU A 18 6.61 -13.43 5.29
C GLU A 18 8.11 -13.67 5.03
N PRO A 19 8.52 -14.92 4.74
CA PRO A 19 9.87 -15.20 4.29
C PRO A 19 10.05 -14.84 2.81
N GLY A 20 11.28 -14.61 2.40
CA GLY A 20 11.62 -14.61 0.97
C GLY A 20 12.12 -13.31 0.39
N ASP A 21 12.17 -12.20 1.14
CA ASP A 21 12.83 -11.01 0.63
C ASP A 21 14.34 -11.23 0.46
N PRO A 22 14.90 -10.73 -0.64
CA PRO A 22 16.34 -10.76 -0.84
C PRO A 22 17.07 -10.08 0.33
N LYS A 23 18.01 -10.82 0.94
CA LYS A 23 18.89 -10.23 1.95
C LYS A 23 20.04 -9.53 1.25
N LEU A 24 20.08 -8.20 1.34
CA LEU A 24 21.12 -7.38 0.74
C LEU A 24 21.98 -6.75 1.84
N LEU A 25 23.28 -6.78 1.65
CA LEU A 25 24.20 -5.97 2.46
C LEU A 25 23.92 -4.49 2.19
N ARG A 26 24.35 -3.63 3.09
CA ARG A 26 24.12 -2.18 2.97
C ARG A 26 24.73 -1.61 1.69
N GLU A 27 25.93 -2.06 1.34
CA GLU A 27 26.66 -1.61 0.13
C GLU A 27 25.93 -2.04 -1.15
N ASP A 28 25.47 -3.29 -1.21
CA ASP A 28 24.71 -3.82 -2.35
C ASP A 28 23.39 -3.06 -2.53
N LYS A 29 22.73 -2.74 -1.42
CA LYS A 29 21.49 -1.97 -1.41
C LYS A 29 21.73 -0.55 -1.94
N GLU A 30 22.82 0.09 -1.53
CA GLU A 30 23.19 1.42 -2.01
C GLU A 30 23.50 1.41 -3.51
N ALA A 31 24.32 0.45 -3.97
CA ALA A 31 24.63 0.28 -5.39
C ALA A 31 23.38 0.02 -6.23
N LEU A 32 22.46 -0.83 -5.74
CA LEU A 32 21.20 -1.15 -6.39
C LEU A 32 20.31 0.10 -6.54
N LEU A 33 20.18 0.91 -5.51
CA LEU A 33 19.36 2.12 -5.54
C LEU A 33 19.95 3.19 -6.46
N ARG A 34 21.26 3.43 -6.40
CA ARG A 34 21.95 4.37 -7.32
C ARG A 34 21.76 3.95 -8.78
N HIS A 35 22.02 2.68 -9.08
CA HIS A 35 21.78 2.13 -10.42
C HIS A 35 20.32 2.29 -10.86
N TYR A 36 19.36 2.01 -9.96
CA TYR A 36 17.93 2.15 -10.27
C TYR A 36 17.55 3.60 -10.59
N ILE A 37 18.06 4.57 -9.83
CA ILE A 37 17.81 6.01 -10.05
C ILE A 37 18.34 6.42 -11.42
N ASP A 38 19.61 6.08 -11.71
CA ASP A 38 20.25 6.44 -12.97
C ASP A 38 19.55 5.79 -14.17
N TYR A 39 19.17 4.50 -14.02
CA TYR A 39 18.52 3.75 -15.08
C TYR A 39 17.10 4.26 -15.38
N ARG A 40 16.39 4.82 -14.41
CA ARG A 40 15.04 5.38 -14.62
C ARG A 40 14.98 6.47 -15.68
N ALA A 41 16.07 7.19 -15.91
CA ALA A 41 16.18 8.22 -16.94
C ALA A 41 16.38 7.65 -18.37
N SER A 42 16.62 6.34 -18.50
CA SER A 42 16.93 5.73 -19.80
C SER A 42 15.68 5.41 -20.61
N TYR A 43 15.84 5.44 -21.95
CA TYR A 43 14.80 4.99 -22.89
C TYR A 43 14.41 3.53 -22.65
N GLY A 44 15.38 2.66 -22.34
CA GLY A 44 15.16 1.25 -22.06
C GLY A 44 14.26 1.04 -20.83
N PHE A 45 14.41 1.86 -19.80
CA PHE A 45 13.49 1.85 -18.64
C PHE A 45 12.08 2.26 -19.05
N CYS A 46 11.94 3.31 -19.83
CA CYS A 46 10.66 3.83 -20.28
C CYS A 46 9.84 2.75 -21.03
N VAL A 47 10.46 2.04 -21.97
CA VAL A 47 9.81 0.94 -22.71
C VAL A 47 9.36 -0.17 -21.77
N LYS A 48 10.24 -0.62 -20.85
CA LYS A 48 9.90 -1.68 -19.89
C LYS A 48 8.79 -1.26 -18.95
N LYS A 49 8.77 0.02 -18.56
CA LYS A 49 7.69 0.59 -17.74
C LYS A 49 6.35 0.51 -18.45
N TYR A 50 6.26 0.94 -19.71
CA TYR A 50 5.01 0.85 -20.48
C TYR A 50 4.49 -0.59 -20.61
N ILE A 51 5.39 -1.55 -20.85
CA ILE A 51 5.02 -2.97 -20.91
C ILE A 51 4.51 -3.45 -19.54
N ALA A 52 5.21 -3.13 -18.46
CA ALA A 52 4.82 -3.51 -17.11
C ALA A 52 3.45 -2.90 -16.73
N GLU A 53 3.23 -1.63 -17.07
CA GLU A 53 1.94 -0.95 -16.83
C GLU A 53 0.80 -1.58 -17.63
N ALA A 54 1.03 -1.97 -18.88
CA ALA A 54 0.01 -2.66 -19.69
C ALA A 54 -0.36 -4.02 -19.07
N ILE A 55 0.65 -4.80 -18.64
CA ILE A 55 0.44 -6.08 -17.94
C ILE A 55 -0.33 -5.85 -16.65
N PHE A 56 0.08 -4.85 -15.87
CA PHE A 56 -0.58 -4.54 -14.59
C PHE A 56 -2.02 -4.04 -14.80
N TYR A 57 -2.26 -3.29 -15.86
CA TYR A 57 -3.62 -2.88 -16.24
C TYR A 57 -4.52 -4.07 -16.54
N ALA A 58 -4.02 -5.06 -17.31
CA ALA A 58 -4.75 -6.30 -17.59
C ALA A 58 -5.02 -7.10 -16.32
N GLY A 59 -4.00 -7.27 -15.46
CA GLY A 59 -4.14 -7.92 -14.14
C GLY A 59 -5.13 -7.21 -13.23
N THR A 60 -5.11 -5.88 -13.20
CA THR A 60 -6.09 -5.06 -12.47
C THR A 60 -7.52 -5.31 -12.96
N SER A 61 -7.71 -5.47 -14.28
CA SER A 61 -9.03 -5.74 -14.85
C SER A 61 -9.53 -7.13 -14.49
N ALA A 62 -8.63 -8.14 -14.49
CA ALA A 62 -8.97 -9.50 -14.07
C ALA A 62 -9.35 -9.56 -12.58
N VAL A 63 -8.58 -8.92 -11.71
CA VAL A 63 -8.91 -8.82 -10.27
C VAL A 63 -10.22 -8.07 -10.05
N GLY A 64 -10.57 -7.14 -10.93
CA GLY A 64 -11.83 -6.43 -10.91
C GLY A 64 -13.07 -7.32 -11.03
N LEU A 65 -12.95 -8.50 -11.65
CA LEU A 65 -14.06 -9.47 -11.77
C LEU A 65 -14.48 -10.07 -10.41
N ILE A 66 -13.56 -10.10 -9.46
CA ILE A 66 -13.77 -10.64 -8.12
C ILE A 66 -13.73 -9.56 -7.03
N THR A 67 -13.80 -8.27 -7.42
CA THR A 67 -13.69 -7.14 -6.52
C THR A 67 -14.92 -6.24 -6.61
N GLN A 68 -15.57 -5.99 -5.49
CA GLN A 68 -16.60 -4.98 -5.32
C GLN A 68 -16.02 -3.72 -4.68
N VAL A 69 -16.61 -2.57 -4.95
CA VAL A 69 -16.14 -1.28 -4.38
C VAL A 69 -17.34 -0.52 -3.82
N ASP A 70 -17.29 -0.25 -2.54
CA ASP A 70 -18.29 0.52 -1.80
C ASP A 70 -17.70 1.86 -1.33
N GLY A 71 -18.55 2.83 -1.08
CA GLY A 71 -18.15 4.12 -0.52
C GLY A 71 -17.53 5.10 -1.52
N LEU A 72 -17.63 4.86 -2.85
CA LEU A 72 -17.12 5.77 -3.87
C LEU A 72 -17.60 7.22 -3.72
N LYS A 73 -18.77 7.43 -3.09
CA LYS A 73 -19.30 8.77 -2.79
C LYS A 73 -18.35 9.61 -1.92
N ASN A 74 -17.52 8.97 -1.10
CA ASN A 74 -16.53 9.66 -0.28
C ASN A 74 -15.43 10.34 -1.11
N LEU A 75 -15.28 9.96 -2.40
CA LEU A 75 -14.33 10.56 -3.33
C LEU A 75 -15.00 11.57 -4.29
N SER A 76 -16.29 11.85 -4.09
CA SER A 76 -17.01 12.79 -4.94
C SER A 76 -16.39 14.19 -4.84
N GLY A 77 -15.97 14.75 -5.96
CA GLY A 77 -15.33 16.08 -6.03
C GLY A 77 -13.82 16.08 -5.80
N ILE A 78 -13.20 14.97 -5.40
CA ILE A 78 -11.75 14.89 -5.25
C ILE A 78 -11.12 14.67 -6.62
N LYS A 79 -10.30 15.63 -7.06
CA LYS A 79 -9.54 15.58 -8.33
C LYS A 79 -8.04 15.79 -8.11
N GLU A 80 -7.67 16.16 -6.90
CA GLU A 80 -6.30 16.43 -6.49
C GLU A 80 -5.51 15.15 -6.27
N PRO A 81 -4.17 15.19 -6.42
CA PRO A 81 -3.31 14.08 -6.04
C PRO A 81 -3.46 13.78 -4.55
N ALA A 82 -3.32 12.52 -4.19
CA ALA A 82 -3.52 12.06 -2.82
C ALA A 82 -2.57 10.92 -2.46
N ILE A 83 -2.34 10.73 -1.17
CA ILE A 83 -1.79 9.48 -0.67
C ILE A 83 -2.94 8.51 -0.43
N VAL A 84 -2.79 7.28 -0.92
CA VAL A 84 -3.73 6.19 -0.69
C VAL A 84 -3.16 5.26 0.36
N THR A 85 -3.95 4.88 1.35
CA THR A 85 -3.57 3.89 2.36
C THR A 85 -4.53 2.71 2.35
N CYS A 86 -4.01 1.51 2.59
CA CYS A 86 -4.78 0.28 2.60
C CYS A 86 -4.18 -0.72 3.60
N ASN A 87 -4.97 -1.68 4.11
CA ASN A 87 -4.45 -2.86 4.79
C ASN A 87 -3.64 -3.73 3.82
N HIS A 88 -2.63 -4.46 4.33
CA HIS A 88 -1.65 -5.18 3.51
C HIS A 88 -1.67 -6.69 3.78
N PHE A 89 -2.33 -7.45 2.91
CA PHE A 89 -2.62 -8.86 3.12
C PHE A 89 -2.32 -9.78 1.91
N SER A 90 -2.00 -9.22 0.74
CA SER A 90 -1.84 -10.03 -0.48
C SER A 90 -0.91 -9.37 -1.49
N PRO A 91 -0.17 -10.13 -2.29
CA PRO A 91 0.52 -9.60 -3.46
C PRO A 91 -0.42 -8.95 -4.49
N LEU A 92 -1.74 -9.24 -4.40
CA LEU A 92 -2.77 -8.66 -5.27
C LEU A 92 -3.30 -7.31 -4.79
N ASP A 93 -2.95 -6.86 -3.58
CA ASP A 93 -3.47 -5.64 -2.97
C ASP A 93 -3.38 -4.43 -3.88
N SER A 94 -2.22 -4.25 -4.51
CA SER A 94 -1.97 -3.12 -5.40
C SER A 94 -2.89 -3.12 -6.62
N ALA A 95 -3.23 -4.31 -7.15
CA ALA A 95 -4.18 -4.45 -8.25
C ALA A 95 -5.61 -4.17 -7.78
N ILE A 96 -5.98 -4.63 -6.57
CA ILE A 96 -7.29 -4.38 -5.96
C ILE A 96 -7.48 -2.87 -5.72
N VAL A 97 -6.48 -2.21 -5.12
CA VAL A 97 -6.50 -0.75 -4.87
C VAL A 97 -6.58 0.02 -6.20
N ARG A 98 -5.76 -0.35 -7.19
CA ARG A 98 -5.77 0.28 -8.51
C ARG A 98 -7.14 0.12 -9.19
N PHE A 99 -7.78 -1.02 -9.06
CA PHE A 99 -9.14 -1.22 -9.57
C PHE A 99 -10.15 -0.28 -8.90
N ALA A 100 -10.12 -0.18 -7.56
CA ALA A 100 -11.02 0.69 -6.82
C ALA A 100 -10.82 2.17 -7.22
N MET A 101 -9.57 2.62 -7.33
CA MET A 101 -9.26 4.00 -7.74
C MET A 101 -9.67 4.28 -9.19
N ARG A 102 -9.55 3.30 -10.10
CA ARG A 102 -10.08 3.43 -11.47
C ARG A 102 -11.60 3.62 -11.50
N LYS A 103 -12.35 2.92 -10.64
CA LYS A 103 -13.79 3.11 -10.47
C LYS A 103 -14.13 4.53 -10.00
N ALA A 104 -13.24 5.16 -9.23
CA ALA A 104 -13.36 6.54 -8.78
C ALA A 104 -12.87 7.58 -9.82
N GLY A 105 -12.35 7.14 -10.98
CA GLY A 105 -11.85 8.03 -12.04
C GLY A 105 -10.34 8.31 -11.99
N PHE A 106 -9.59 7.73 -11.03
CA PHE A 106 -8.15 7.88 -10.94
C PHE A 106 -7.44 6.78 -11.74
N THR A 107 -6.65 7.13 -12.73
CA THR A 107 -6.00 6.16 -13.63
C THR A 107 -4.52 5.98 -13.36
N ARG A 108 -3.88 6.93 -12.66
CA ARG A 108 -2.44 6.97 -12.43
C ARG A 108 -2.16 6.81 -10.93
N ILE A 109 -1.44 5.76 -10.57
CA ILE A 109 -1.08 5.45 -9.19
C ILE A 109 0.34 4.87 -9.14
N SER A 110 1.20 5.47 -8.34
CA SER A 110 2.54 4.96 -8.03
C SER A 110 2.48 4.19 -6.71
N ILE A 111 3.23 3.09 -6.61
CA ILE A 111 3.17 2.15 -5.48
C ILE A 111 4.49 2.18 -4.73
N VAL A 112 4.44 2.46 -3.43
CA VAL A 112 5.63 2.38 -2.57
C VAL A 112 5.91 0.92 -2.21
N ASN A 113 7.14 0.46 -2.47
CA ASN A 113 7.60 -0.88 -2.16
C ASN A 113 8.98 -0.86 -1.50
N GLN A 114 9.41 -1.97 -0.89
CA GLN A 114 10.76 -2.08 -0.31
C GLN A 114 11.84 -2.09 -1.40
N ASP A 115 12.98 -1.47 -1.12
CA ASP A 115 14.15 -1.45 -2.00
C ASP A 115 14.67 -2.85 -2.35
N THR A 116 14.57 -3.81 -1.42
CA THR A 116 14.94 -5.21 -1.64
C THR A 116 14.13 -5.88 -2.75
N ASN A 117 12.91 -5.41 -3.01
CA ASN A 117 12.06 -5.93 -4.09
C ASN A 117 12.66 -5.65 -5.48
N LEU A 118 13.50 -4.63 -5.61
CA LEU A 118 14.23 -4.35 -6.86
C LEU A 118 15.21 -5.48 -7.23
N ALA A 119 15.69 -6.24 -6.24
CA ALA A 119 16.60 -7.38 -6.46
C ALA A 119 15.87 -8.70 -6.77
N MET A 120 14.54 -8.74 -6.68
CA MET A 120 13.76 -9.93 -7.03
C MET A 120 13.97 -10.32 -8.48
N LYS A 121 13.99 -11.63 -8.76
CA LYS A 121 14.18 -12.19 -10.11
C LYS A 121 12.84 -12.55 -10.78
N GLY A 122 12.88 -12.83 -12.06
CA GLY A 122 11.73 -13.29 -12.83
C GLY A 122 10.64 -12.25 -13.01
N PHE A 123 9.42 -12.73 -13.25
CA PHE A 123 8.28 -11.87 -13.55
C PHE A 123 7.91 -10.92 -12.40
N VAL A 124 7.91 -11.42 -11.16
CA VAL A 124 7.63 -10.59 -9.98
C VAL A 124 8.66 -9.46 -9.87
N GLY A 125 9.95 -9.76 -9.98
CA GLY A 125 10.98 -8.73 -9.97
C GLY A 125 10.87 -7.72 -11.12
N TYR A 126 10.42 -8.17 -12.31
CA TYR A 126 10.12 -7.27 -13.41
C TYR A 126 9.00 -6.28 -13.05
N MET A 127 7.90 -6.78 -12.50
CA MET A 127 6.78 -5.94 -12.08
C MET A 127 7.18 -4.97 -10.95
N GLN A 128 7.95 -5.45 -9.97
CA GLN A 128 8.44 -4.63 -8.85
C GLN A 128 9.40 -3.50 -9.28
N ARG A 129 10.07 -3.63 -10.41
CA ARG A 129 10.95 -2.57 -10.95
C ARG A 129 10.25 -1.57 -11.86
N TYR A 130 9.22 -2.02 -12.62
CA TYR A 130 8.72 -1.23 -13.74
C TYR A 130 7.23 -0.85 -13.66
N ALA A 131 6.42 -1.43 -12.76
CA ALA A 131 4.98 -1.15 -12.68
C ALA A 131 4.65 0.11 -11.86
N ASP A 132 5.30 1.24 -12.18
CA ASP A 132 5.18 2.53 -11.50
C ASP A 132 5.41 2.44 -9.99
N THR A 133 6.50 1.81 -9.61
CA THR A 133 6.90 1.60 -8.22
C THR A 133 7.90 2.64 -7.75
N MET A 134 7.86 2.96 -6.46
CA MET A 134 8.80 3.83 -5.75
C MET A 134 9.44 3.05 -4.59
N PRO A 135 10.75 2.82 -4.60
CA PRO A 135 11.41 2.12 -3.51
C PRO A 135 11.44 2.98 -2.23
N VAL A 136 11.16 2.35 -1.08
CA VAL A 136 11.47 2.88 0.24
C VAL A 136 12.66 2.11 0.80
N SER A 137 13.56 2.76 1.53
CA SER A 137 14.82 2.17 1.98
C SER A 137 15.12 2.47 3.44
N SER A 138 16.00 1.68 4.04
CA SER A 138 16.62 1.99 5.33
C SER A 138 17.82 2.96 5.20
N LEU A 139 18.25 3.30 3.98
CA LEU A 139 19.37 4.20 3.75
C LEU A 139 18.97 5.66 3.99
N LYS A 140 19.63 6.29 4.95
CA LYS A 140 19.28 7.63 5.43
C LYS A 140 19.31 8.68 4.30
N TRP A 141 20.36 8.68 3.47
CA TRP A 141 20.48 9.62 2.35
C TRP A 141 19.29 9.53 1.40
N PHE A 142 18.89 8.29 1.06
CA PHE A 142 17.77 8.05 0.15
C PHE A 142 16.45 8.55 0.74
N MET A 143 16.19 8.25 2.02
CA MET A 143 14.96 8.65 2.70
C MET A 143 14.88 10.15 3.00
N GLN A 144 16.01 10.84 3.05
CA GLN A 144 16.03 12.29 3.30
C GLN A 144 15.92 13.12 2.03
N THR A 145 16.35 12.59 0.88
CA THR A 145 16.43 13.33 -0.39
C THR A 145 15.59 12.66 -1.49
N GLU A 146 15.96 11.46 -1.92
CA GLU A 146 15.39 10.84 -3.11
C GLU A 146 13.93 10.43 -2.96
N PHE A 147 13.59 9.78 -1.85
CA PHE A 147 12.23 9.29 -1.63
C PHE A 147 11.20 10.43 -1.52
N PRO A 148 11.44 11.51 -0.75
CA PRO A 148 10.54 12.67 -0.75
C PRO A 148 10.40 13.33 -2.13
N ASN A 149 11.49 13.43 -2.89
CA ASN A 149 11.47 13.98 -4.24
C ASN A 149 10.64 13.12 -5.21
N GLN A 150 10.73 11.80 -5.09
CA GLN A 150 9.92 10.89 -5.90
C GLN A 150 8.43 11.00 -5.58
N ILE A 151 8.06 11.09 -4.29
CA ILE A 151 6.67 11.32 -3.88
C ILE A 151 6.19 12.67 -4.44
N LYS A 152 6.97 13.73 -4.24
CA LYS A 152 6.62 15.07 -4.76
C LYS A 152 6.39 15.04 -6.27
N SER A 153 7.32 14.46 -7.02
CA SER A 153 7.20 14.35 -8.48
C SER A 153 5.93 13.60 -8.91
N ALA A 154 5.58 12.52 -8.23
CA ALA A 154 4.36 11.79 -8.53
C ALA A 154 3.10 12.62 -8.25
N LEU A 155 3.07 13.35 -7.13
CA LEU A 155 1.96 14.24 -6.79
C LEU A 155 1.86 15.42 -7.77
N ASP A 156 2.98 16.05 -8.15
CA ASP A 156 3.03 17.13 -9.15
C ASP A 156 2.54 16.65 -10.53
N GLU A 157 2.73 15.37 -10.85
CA GLU A 157 2.18 14.73 -12.05
C GLU A 157 0.70 14.33 -11.92
N ASN A 158 0.03 14.75 -10.86
CA ASN A 158 -1.35 14.39 -10.54
C ASN A 158 -1.60 12.87 -10.43
N LYS A 159 -0.65 12.16 -9.81
CA LYS A 159 -0.78 10.74 -9.49
C LYS A 159 -1.24 10.55 -8.04
N LEU A 160 -1.89 9.44 -7.80
CA LEU A 160 -2.02 8.90 -6.45
C LEU A 160 -0.72 8.18 -6.05
N VAL A 161 -0.41 8.19 -4.74
CA VAL A 161 0.73 7.46 -4.18
C VAL A 161 0.22 6.46 -3.16
N LEU A 162 0.28 5.16 -3.47
CA LEU A 162 -0.12 4.09 -2.57
C LEU A 162 1.00 3.76 -1.59
N ILE A 163 0.69 3.89 -0.30
CA ILE A 163 1.58 3.52 0.80
C ILE A 163 0.80 2.61 1.75
N TYR A 164 1.36 1.43 2.05
CA TYR A 164 0.80 0.53 3.06
C TYR A 164 1.30 0.94 4.45
N PRO A 165 0.45 1.55 5.30
CA PRO A 165 0.92 2.07 6.59
C PRO A 165 1.23 0.97 7.60
N GLU A 166 0.78 -0.24 7.36
CA GLU A 166 1.12 -1.43 8.16
C GLU A 166 2.55 -1.91 7.91
N GLN A 167 3.19 -1.46 6.82
CA GLN A 167 4.52 -1.75 6.29
C GLN A 167 4.67 -3.18 5.76
N GLU A 168 4.54 -4.18 6.62
CA GLU A 168 4.73 -5.59 6.26
C GLU A 168 3.43 -6.23 5.78
N MET A 169 3.51 -7.07 4.75
CA MET A 169 2.38 -7.87 4.31
C MET A 169 2.19 -9.07 5.25
N TRP A 170 0.93 -9.31 5.65
CA TRP A 170 0.55 -10.51 6.38
C TRP A 170 -0.47 -11.30 5.55
N PHE A 171 0.01 -12.35 4.91
CA PHE A 171 -0.76 -13.05 3.88
C PHE A 171 -2.11 -13.55 4.40
N ASN A 172 -3.18 -13.13 3.70
CA ASN A 172 -4.58 -13.44 4.00
C ASN A 172 -5.07 -13.03 5.40
N TYR A 173 -4.34 -12.17 6.13
CA TYR A 173 -4.77 -11.70 7.44
C TYR A 173 -5.83 -10.61 7.31
N ARG A 174 -6.94 -10.76 8.05
CA ARG A 174 -8.14 -9.91 7.91
C ARG A 174 -8.13 -8.64 8.75
N LYS A 175 -7.51 -8.71 9.96
CA LYS A 175 -7.56 -7.60 10.90
C LYS A 175 -6.66 -6.46 10.44
N PRO A 176 -7.13 -5.19 10.51
CA PRO A 176 -6.26 -4.05 10.26
C PRO A 176 -5.20 -3.98 11.36
N ARG A 177 -3.97 -3.66 11.00
CA ARG A 177 -2.86 -3.55 11.94
C ARG A 177 -2.49 -2.09 12.19
N PRO A 178 -1.85 -1.76 13.32
CA PRO A 178 -1.49 -0.38 13.64
C PRO A 178 -0.70 0.28 12.52
N CYS A 179 -1.15 1.46 12.12
CA CYS A 179 -0.53 2.23 11.05
C CYS A 179 0.77 2.89 11.53
N LYS A 180 1.80 2.91 10.69
CA LYS A 180 3.02 3.70 10.89
C LYS A 180 2.88 5.10 10.28
N ARG A 181 3.53 6.08 10.89
CA ARG A 181 3.31 7.51 10.59
C ARG A 181 3.77 7.96 9.18
N GLY A 182 4.64 7.20 8.51
CA GLY A 182 5.32 7.65 7.28
C GLY A 182 4.39 8.21 6.20
N ALA A 183 3.29 7.53 5.88
CA ALA A 183 2.34 7.98 4.86
C ALA A 183 1.73 9.36 5.20
N TYR A 184 1.37 9.55 6.45
CA TYR A 184 0.70 10.77 6.93
C TYR A 184 1.66 11.95 7.04
N LEU A 185 2.94 11.68 7.35
CA LEU A 185 3.98 12.69 7.33
C LEU A 185 4.11 13.31 5.93
N TYR A 186 4.12 12.49 4.88
CA TYR A 186 4.17 12.98 3.51
C TYR A 186 2.87 13.66 3.08
N ALA A 187 1.71 13.19 3.56
CA ALA A 187 0.44 13.87 3.31
C ALA A 187 0.44 15.31 3.86
N VAL A 188 0.91 15.48 5.10
CA VAL A 188 1.04 16.81 5.72
C VAL A 188 2.10 17.65 5.00
N LYS A 189 3.30 17.08 4.77
CA LYS A 189 4.42 17.78 4.12
C LYS A 189 4.07 18.34 2.74
N PHE A 190 3.32 17.58 1.95
CA PHE A 190 2.92 17.99 0.59
C PHE A 190 1.49 18.56 0.54
N ASN A 191 0.85 18.67 1.70
CA ASN A 191 -0.49 19.21 1.87
C ASN A 191 -1.52 18.56 0.92
N VAL A 192 -1.53 17.22 0.88
CA VAL A 192 -2.47 16.40 0.11
C VAL A 192 -3.33 15.53 1.03
N PRO A 193 -4.56 15.19 0.62
CA PRO A 193 -5.41 14.31 1.40
C PRO A 193 -4.89 12.86 1.43
N VAL A 194 -5.38 12.10 2.41
CA VAL A 194 -5.26 10.65 2.47
C VAL A 194 -6.60 10.01 2.10
N ILE A 195 -6.60 9.21 1.05
CA ILE A 195 -7.70 8.32 0.68
C ILE A 195 -7.48 7.01 1.43
N SER A 196 -8.30 6.77 2.44
CA SER A 196 -8.24 5.57 3.26
C SER A 196 -9.09 4.46 2.66
N LEU A 197 -8.51 3.27 2.52
CA LEU A 197 -9.18 2.07 2.03
C LEU A 197 -9.05 0.94 3.05
N PHE A 198 -10.11 0.15 3.15
CA PHE A 198 -10.07 -1.14 3.83
C PHE A 198 -10.58 -2.22 2.88
N VAL A 199 -9.80 -3.27 2.67
CA VAL A 199 -10.19 -4.41 1.84
C VAL A 199 -10.66 -5.56 2.73
N GLU A 200 -11.94 -5.86 2.59
CA GLU A 200 -12.58 -7.03 3.19
C GLU A 200 -12.34 -8.25 2.29
N GLN A 201 -11.88 -9.33 2.88
CA GLN A 201 -11.66 -10.62 2.21
C GLN A 201 -12.86 -11.53 2.47
N GLN A 202 -13.57 -11.91 1.41
CA GLN A 202 -14.76 -12.76 1.47
C GLN A 202 -14.45 -14.14 0.90
N VAL A 203 -14.88 -15.19 1.59
CA VAL A 203 -14.84 -16.57 1.11
C VAL A 203 -16.23 -16.94 0.61
N LYS A 204 -16.38 -17.12 -0.70
CA LYS A 204 -17.64 -17.53 -1.33
C LYS A 204 -17.75 -19.06 -1.43
N SER A 205 -16.62 -19.74 -1.60
CA SER A 205 -16.48 -21.18 -1.58
C SER A 205 -15.04 -21.58 -1.26
N THR A 206 -14.76 -22.88 -1.13
CA THR A 206 -13.39 -23.40 -0.90
C THR A 206 -12.36 -22.94 -1.92
N HIS A 207 -12.79 -22.53 -3.12
CA HIS A 207 -11.90 -22.12 -4.22
C HIS A 207 -12.13 -20.68 -4.70
N LEU A 208 -13.11 -19.97 -4.15
CA LEU A 208 -13.44 -18.62 -4.61
C LEU A 208 -13.33 -17.59 -3.49
N HIS A 209 -12.27 -16.85 -3.52
CA HIS A 209 -12.05 -15.66 -2.69
C HIS A 209 -12.43 -14.42 -3.49
N THR A 210 -13.21 -13.54 -2.91
CA THR A 210 -13.58 -12.25 -3.47
C THR A 210 -13.22 -11.13 -2.52
N PHE A 211 -13.13 -9.92 -3.05
CA PHE A 211 -12.73 -8.75 -2.29
C PHE A 211 -13.83 -7.69 -2.32
N ARG A 212 -13.96 -6.98 -1.21
CA ARG A 212 -14.80 -5.79 -1.14
C ARG A 212 -13.95 -4.63 -0.61
N VAL A 213 -13.76 -3.62 -1.44
CA VAL A 213 -13.02 -2.42 -1.06
C VAL A 213 -13.99 -1.43 -0.45
N HIS A 214 -13.78 -1.07 0.79
CA HIS A 214 -14.47 0.01 1.48
C HIS A 214 -13.65 1.29 1.32
N VAL A 215 -14.16 2.25 0.55
CA VAL A 215 -13.59 3.60 0.48
C VAL A 215 -14.10 4.37 1.68
N LEU A 216 -13.19 4.69 2.58
CA LEU A 216 -13.49 5.35 3.86
C LEU A 216 -13.50 6.89 3.70
N PRO A 217 -13.99 7.65 4.68
CA PRO A 217 -13.93 9.11 4.64
C PRO A 217 -12.52 9.62 4.42
N VAL A 218 -12.37 10.60 3.53
CA VAL A 218 -11.06 11.18 3.19
C VAL A 218 -10.54 12.01 4.35
N ILE A 219 -9.24 11.92 4.60
CA ILE A 219 -8.59 12.58 5.73
C ILE A 219 -7.72 13.71 5.18
N TYR A 220 -8.03 14.95 5.58
CA TYR A 220 -7.29 16.12 5.18
C TYR A 220 -6.29 16.54 6.25
N PRO A 221 -5.10 17.05 5.86
CA PRO A 221 -4.15 17.63 6.79
C PRO A 221 -4.75 18.90 7.43
N ASP A 222 -4.63 19.00 8.75
CA ASP A 222 -5.02 20.19 9.49
C ASP A 222 -3.85 21.19 9.48
N ARG A 223 -4.03 22.29 8.73
CA ARG A 223 -3.01 23.33 8.55
C ARG A 223 -2.77 24.21 9.80
N GLN A 224 -3.63 24.10 10.80
CA GLN A 224 -3.46 24.85 12.06
C GLN A 224 -2.53 24.12 13.03
N LEU A 225 -2.24 22.84 12.78
CA LEU A 225 -1.38 22.03 13.61
C LEU A 225 0.06 21.99 13.04
N ASP A 226 1.03 21.79 13.92
CA ASP A 226 2.37 21.46 13.48
C ASP A 226 2.42 20.11 12.75
N GLU A 227 3.45 19.90 11.94
CA GLU A 227 3.60 18.72 11.07
C GLU A 227 3.52 17.39 11.85
N ARG A 228 4.10 17.35 13.04
CA ARG A 228 4.11 16.16 13.89
C ARG A 228 2.69 15.84 14.37
N THR A 229 2.03 16.82 14.97
CA THR A 229 0.68 16.67 15.53
C THR A 229 -0.33 16.35 14.42
N ALA A 230 -0.29 17.07 13.30
CA ALA A 230 -1.16 16.82 12.15
C ALA A 230 -1.00 15.39 11.61
N SER A 231 0.24 14.93 11.42
CA SER A 231 0.51 13.58 10.90
C SER A 231 0.09 12.47 11.87
N VAL A 232 0.24 12.67 13.17
CA VAL A 232 -0.23 11.71 14.20
C VAL A 232 -1.75 11.66 14.22
N ARG A 233 -2.44 12.80 14.12
CA ARG A 233 -3.90 12.86 14.05
C ARG A 233 -4.43 12.12 12.83
N MET A 234 -3.86 12.36 11.64
CA MET A 234 -4.25 11.65 10.42
C MET A 234 -4.02 10.13 10.54
N GLN A 235 -2.87 9.72 11.10
CA GLN A 235 -2.55 8.31 11.36
C GLN A 235 -3.60 7.64 12.24
N HIS A 236 -3.98 8.29 13.33
CA HIS A 236 -4.97 7.77 14.29
C HIS A 236 -6.35 7.66 13.63
N THR A 237 -6.79 8.72 12.94
CA THR A 237 -8.05 8.73 12.21
C THR A 237 -8.13 7.61 11.17
N ASP A 238 -7.07 7.40 10.38
CA ASP A 238 -7.02 6.35 9.37
C ASP A 238 -7.12 4.95 9.98
N TYR A 239 -6.38 4.72 11.07
CA TYR A 239 -6.43 3.45 11.79
C TYR A 239 -7.81 3.18 12.40
N GLU A 240 -8.41 4.17 13.05
CA GLU A 240 -9.76 4.05 13.63
C GLU A 240 -10.82 3.75 12.57
N GLN A 241 -10.76 4.42 11.41
CA GLN A 241 -11.65 4.16 10.29
C GLN A 241 -11.52 2.72 9.79
N LYS A 242 -10.30 2.19 9.66
CA LYS A 242 -10.05 0.80 9.26
C LYS A 242 -10.56 -0.20 10.30
N CYS A 243 -10.38 0.10 11.58
CA CYS A 243 -10.91 -0.72 12.68
C CYS A 243 -12.45 -0.76 12.64
N ALA A 244 -13.09 0.38 12.45
CA ALA A 244 -14.56 0.47 12.32
C ALA A 244 -15.05 -0.29 11.08
N ALA A 245 -14.35 -0.16 9.95
CA ALA A 245 -14.67 -0.90 8.72
C ALA A 245 -14.54 -2.42 8.91
N TYR A 246 -13.53 -2.89 9.63
CA TYR A 246 -13.39 -4.30 10.01
C TYR A 246 -14.58 -4.80 10.82
N VAL A 247 -14.95 -4.06 11.86
CA VAL A 247 -16.11 -4.43 12.72
C VAL A 247 -17.40 -4.51 11.90
N MET A 248 -17.60 -3.54 11.00
CA MET A 248 -18.76 -3.51 10.11
C MET A 248 -18.77 -4.66 9.10
N ALA A 249 -17.61 -4.96 8.50
CA ALA A 249 -17.47 -5.99 7.47
C ALA A 249 -17.66 -7.41 8.01
N TYR A 250 -17.11 -7.70 9.19
CA TYR A 250 -17.08 -9.06 9.75
C TYR A 250 -18.06 -9.28 10.92
N GLY A 251 -18.73 -8.23 11.42
CA GLY A 251 -19.66 -8.32 12.56
C GLY A 251 -18.98 -8.74 13.88
N LYS A 252 -17.66 -8.59 13.97
CA LYS A 252 -16.84 -9.01 15.11
C LYS A 252 -16.15 -7.82 15.75
N LYS A 253 -16.06 -7.85 17.09
CA LYS A 253 -15.20 -6.89 17.81
C LYS A 253 -13.74 -7.13 17.41
N LEU A 254 -13.01 -6.06 17.15
CA LEU A 254 -11.58 -6.15 16.89
C LEU A 254 -10.84 -6.40 18.21
N THR A 255 -10.20 -7.54 18.29
CA THR A 255 -9.19 -7.89 19.31
C THR A 255 -7.95 -8.43 18.58
N TYR A 256 -6.80 -8.33 19.22
CA TYR A 256 -5.57 -8.90 18.65
C TYR A 256 -5.20 -10.24 19.28
N ASP A 257 -6.20 -10.92 19.88
CA ASP A 257 -6.08 -12.36 20.15
C ASP A 257 -6.20 -13.11 18.84
N PHE A 258 -5.34 -14.11 18.63
CA PHE A 258 -5.33 -14.88 17.39
C PHE A 258 -6.51 -15.88 17.37
N GLU A 259 -7.30 -15.79 16.31
CA GLU A 259 -8.37 -16.74 15.98
C GLU A 259 -8.08 -17.40 14.61
N GLU A 260 -8.48 -18.67 14.42
CA GLU A 260 -8.28 -19.35 13.12
C GLU A 260 -8.94 -18.62 11.95
N GLY A 261 -10.10 -18.00 12.19
CA GLY A 261 -10.80 -17.20 11.20
C GLY A 261 -10.15 -15.87 10.83
N ASP A 262 -9.03 -15.50 11.47
CA ASP A 262 -8.28 -14.28 11.13
C ASP A 262 -7.52 -14.40 9.81
N ILE A 263 -7.29 -15.61 9.34
CA ILE A 263 -6.62 -15.90 8.07
C ILE A 263 -7.58 -16.59 7.12
N VAL A 264 -7.71 -16.03 5.91
CA VAL A 264 -8.58 -16.55 4.87
C VAL A 264 -7.98 -17.79 4.22
N GLY A 265 -8.80 -18.79 3.95
CA GLY A 265 -8.40 -19.97 3.16
C GLY A 265 -7.84 -21.12 3.99
N ARG A 266 -8.30 -21.22 5.23
CA ARG A 266 -8.12 -22.39 6.09
C ARG A 266 -9.43 -23.04 6.46
#